data_84581c99599550b728af13b29799d816
#
_entry.id   84581c99599550b728af13b29799d816
#
_cell.length_a   1.000
_cell.length_b   1.000
_cell.length_c   1.000
_cell.angle_alpha   90.00
_cell.angle_beta   90.00
_cell.angle_gamma   90.00
#
_symmetry.space_group_name_H-M   'P 1'
#
loop_
_entity.id
_entity.type
_entity.pdbx_description
1 polymer ?
#
loop_
_entity_poly.entity_id
_entity_poly.type
_entity_poly.pdbx_seq_one_letter_code
_entity_poly.pdbx_strand_id
1 'polypeptide(L)'
;MDTLTTRFAARLERAGLCPPGRALVAAWDDTIGFSRPDPLTPVLAEAMERLGVGCLILAPAAEPYRTILEWQAAREAPAICPRDCETRTFFHDIPVVPDPTPEAMVAALSRRKGAYLPGYGILAHGALSPEQAFVTVSSVAFAGFVKFFTDALERVRQGRLDAPWRGALTRVVAALPPAPPEQPPRLAEGPFATRTEAVAAMVAAGRATVELGLVDSVFGNISYNIDGVLGISQTGAALDTLEGCLDWCPLDGSSCAGLTASSELASHAALARVDGRRAILHGHPKFAVIMSMDCPETACPERGNCHTRCPRPRFLGETPIVPGEVGAGPRGLVHTMPPALVGRAGVIVLGHGVFTAGRDDFNEALASLCAIERQARADCLSALAV
;
A
#
# COMPACT_ATOMS: atom_id res chain seq x y z
N MET A 1 -17.70 -19.37 12.07
CA MET A 1 -16.68 -18.45 12.61
C MET A 1 -15.24 -18.95 12.41
N ASP A 2 -14.96 -20.21 12.73
CA ASP A 2 -13.64 -20.81 12.51
C ASP A 2 -13.11 -20.65 11.07
N THR A 3 -13.99 -20.71 10.08
CA THR A 3 -13.63 -20.52 8.68
C THR A 3 -13.18 -19.08 8.34
N LEU A 4 -13.73 -18.05 8.99
CA LEU A 4 -13.39 -16.65 8.71
C LEU A 4 -12.05 -16.27 9.34
N THR A 5 -11.84 -16.59 10.62
CA THR A 5 -10.57 -16.33 11.32
C THR A 5 -9.41 -17.09 10.67
N THR A 6 -9.62 -18.36 10.33
CA THR A 6 -8.64 -19.21 9.66
C THR A 6 -8.30 -18.69 8.25
N ARG A 7 -9.33 -18.23 7.49
CA ARG A 7 -9.13 -17.65 6.16
C ARG A 7 -8.24 -16.39 6.19
N PHE A 8 -8.45 -15.50 7.16
CA PHE A 8 -7.65 -14.29 7.28
C PHE A 8 -6.26 -14.56 7.86
N ALA A 9 -6.09 -15.54 8.75
CA ALA A 9 -4.77 -16.02 9.14
C ALA A 9 -3.96 -16.49 7.93
N ALA A 10 -4.54 -17.35 7.08
CA ALA A 10 -3.91 -17.80 5.85
C ALA A 10 -3.67 -16.66 4.83
N ARG A 11 -4.52 -15.62 4.80
CA ARG A 11 -4.32 -14.44 3.93
C ARG A 11 -3.11 -13.63 4.37
N LEU A 12 -2.90 -13.42 5.68
CA LEU A 12 -1.71 -12.76 6.23
C LEU A 12 -0.41 -13.50 5.85
N GLU A 13 -0.45 -14.81 5.91
CA GLU A 13 0.69 -15.67 5.55
C GLU A 13 1.00 -15.58 4.05
N ARG A 14 -0.01 -15.72 3.19
CA ARG A 14 0.15 -15.60 1.73
C ARG A 14 0.65 -14.22 1.30
N ALA A 15 0.24 -13.17 2.01
CA ALA A 15 0.71 -11.81 1.79
C ALA A 15 2.14 -11.56 2.31
N GLY A 16 2.79 -12.56 2.92
CA GLY A 16 4.14 -12.42 3.49
C GLY A 16 4.20 -11.47 4.69
N LEU A 17 3.06 -11.19 5.33
CA LEU A 17 2.99 -10.30 6.48
C LEU A 17 3.27 -11.00 7.81
N CYS A 18 2.99 -12.30 7.88
CA CYS A 18 3.16 -13.13 9.07
C CYS A 18 3.77 -14.47 8.69
N PRO A 19 4.66 -15.05 9.53
CA PRO A 19 5.15 -16.41 9.30
C PRO A 19 4.02 -17.45 9.39
N PRO A 20 4.10 -18.57 8.65
CA PRO A 20 3.07 -19.61 8.62
C PRO A 20 2.68 -20.11 10.02
N GLY A 21 1.38 -20.27 10.28
CA GLY A 21 0.81 -20.76 11.52
C GLY A 21 0.94 -19.82 12.73
N ARG A 22 1.40 -18.57 12.54
CA ARG A 22 1.68 -17.66 13.65
C ARG A 22 0.63 -16.56 13.84
N ALA A 23 -0.18 -16.25 12.85
CA ALA A 23 -1.23 -15.24 12.96
C ALA A 23 -2.30 -15.66 13.96
N LEU A 24 -2.64 -14.79 14.88
CA LEU A 24 -3.74 -14.93 15.80
C LEU A 24 -4.85 -13.95 15.42
N VAL A 25 -5.90 -14.48 14.81
CA VAL A 25 -7.07 -13.71 14.37
C VAL A 25 -8.22 -14.05 15.29
N ALA A 26 -8.78 -13.03 15.93
CA ALA A 26 -10.00 -13.11 16.73
C ALA A 26 -11.16 -12.46 15.99
N ALA A 27 -12.33 -13.06 16.02
CA ALA A 27 -13.56 -12.47 15.50
C ALA A 27 -14.73 -12.73 16.46
N TRP A 28 -15.58 -11.73 16.59
CA TRP A 28 -16.72 -11.75 17.50
C TRP A 28 -18.03 -11.84 16.71
N ASP A 29 -18.80 -12.87 17.04
CA ASP A 29 -20.22 -13.05 16.67
C ASP A 29 -21.00 -13.23 17.97
N ASP A 30 -21.66 -14.38 18.20
CA ASP A 30 -22.23 -14.71 19.52
C ASP A 30 -21.15 -14.91 20.60
N THR A 31 -20.01 -15.45 20.17
CA THR A 31 -18.81 -15.66 21.00
C THR A 31 -17.55 -15.23 20.25
N ILE A 32 -16.47 -14.95 20.97
CA ILE A 32 -15.18 -14.65 20.37
C ILE A 32 -14.51 -15.97 19.97
N GLY A 33 -14.33 -16.15 18.65
CA GLY A 33 -13.59 -17.27 18.07
C GLY A 33 -12.17 -16.86 17.66
N PHE A 34 -11.22 -17.79 17.74
CA PHE A 34 -9.81 -17.57 17.41
C PHE A 34 -9.36 -18.52 16.30
N SER A 35 -8.42 -18.07 15.46
CA SER A 35 -7.84 -18.88 14.37
C SER A 35 -6.99 -20.05 14.89
N ARG A 36 -6.46 -19.97 16.11
CA ARG A 36 -5.67 -21.00 16.78
C ARG A 36 -5.65 -20.79 18.29
N PRO A 37 -5.29 -21.81 19.09
CA PRO A 37 -5.00 -21.64 20.51
C PRO A 37 -3.73 -20.79 20.72
N ASP A 38 -3.76 -19.89 21.71
CA ASP A 38 -2.61 -19.06 22.09
C ASP A 38 -2.74 -18.60 23.55
N PRO A 39 -1.65 -18.49 24.32
CA PRO A 39 -1.69 -17.94 25.67
C PRO A 39 -2.26 -16.53 25.77
N LEU A 40 -2.22 -15.74 24.69
CA LEU A 40 -2.79 -14.38 24.65
C LEU A 40 -4.27 -14.32 24.32
N THR A 41 -4.95 -15.45 24.06
CA THR A 41 -6.39 -15.44 23.75
C THR A 41 -7.24 -14.76 24.82
N PRO A 42 -7.04 -14.94 26.14
CA PRO A 42 -7.83 -14.24 27.14
C PRO A 42 -7.59 -12.72 27.12
N VAL A 43 -6.33 -12.31 26.92
CA VAL A 43 -5.95 -10.88 26.85
C VAL A 43 -6.60 -10.20 25.65
N LEU A 44 -6.59 -10.87 24.50
CA LEU A 44 -7.19 -10.34 23.26
C LEU A 44 -8.73 -10.32 23.37
N ALA A 45 -9.35 -11.33 23.98
CA ALA A 45 -10.79 -11.36 24.20
C ALA A 45 -11.22 -10.16 25.07
N GLU A 46 -10.59 -9.95 26.22
CA GLU A 46 -10.88 -8.81 27.09
C GLU A 46 -10.66 -7.47 26.38
N ALA A 47 -9.57 -7.34 25.61
CA ALA A 47 -9.32 -6.11 24.84
C ALA A 47 -10.41 -5.87 23.79
N MET A 48 -10.89 -6.92 23.09
CA MET A 48 -11.99 -6.81 22.13
C MET A 48 -13.30 -6.37 22.78
N GLU A 49 -13.67 -6.99 23.90
CA GLU A 49 -14.88 -6.64 24.65
C GLU A 49 -14.87 -5.19 25.12
N ARG A 50 -13.74 -4.74 25.67
CA ARG A 50 -13.56 -3.35 26.14
C ARG A 50 -13.54 -2.32 25.02
N LEU A 51 -13.05 -2.69 23.84
CA LEU A 51 -13.05 -1.83 22.65
C LEU A 51 -14.40 -1.85 21.92
N GLY A 52 -15.21 -2.89 22.10
CA GLY A 52 -16.45 -3.09 21.35
C GLY A 52 -16.21 -3.30 19.85
N VAL A 53 -15.15 -4.03 19.47
CA VAL A 53 -14.77 -4.27 18.07
C VAL A 53 -15.05 -5.70 17.63
N GLY A 54 -15.45 -5.87 16.36
CA GLY A 54 -15.81 -7.18 15.82
C GLY A 54 -14.61 -8.08 15.50
N CYS A 55 -13.40 -7.52 15.44
CA CYS A 55 -12.18 -8.30 15.13
C CYS A 55 -10.94 -7.68 15.75
N LEU A 56 -10.00 -8.56 16.14
CA LEU A 56 -8.64 -8.22 16.54
C LEU A 56 -7.65 -9.19 15.90
N ILE A 57 -6.56 -8.67 15.36
CA ILE A 57 -5.45 -9.47 14.82
C ILE A 57 -4.18 -9.15 15.58
N LEU A 58 -3.49 -10.18 16.07
CA LEU A 58 -2.11 -10.11 16.48
C LEU A 58 -1.27 -10.94 15.49
N ALA A 59 -0.48 -10.24 14.67
CA ALA A 59 0.35 -10.84 13.64
C ALA A 59 1.83 -10.65 13.96
N PRO A 60 2.55 -11.70 14.45
CA PRO A 60 4.01 -11.66 14.46
C PRO A 60 4.50 -11.34 13.05
N ALA A 61 5.24 -10.24 12.90
CA ALA A 61 5.65 -9.78 11.58
C ALA A 61 6.66 -10.75 10.95
N ALA A 62 6.50 -11.06 9.66
CA ALA A 62 7.51 -11.77 8.88
C ALA A 62 8.70 -10.84 8.57
N GLU A 63 9.86 -11.42 8.19
CA GLU A 63 10.96 -10.62 7.66
C GLU A 63 10.62 -10.08 6.25
N PRO A 64 11.07 -8.90 5.90
CA PRO A 64 11.94 -7.97 6.65
C PRO A 64 11.20 -7.10 7.67
N TYR A 65 9.86 -7.15 7.73
CA TYR A 65 9.04 -6.25 8.55
C TYR A 65 9.33 -6.38 10.05
N ARG A 66 9.62 -7.60 10.54
CA ARG A 66 9.98 -7.83 11.95
C ARG A 66 11.23 -7.04 12.32
N THR A 67 12.31 -7.22 11.59
CA THR A 67 13.57 -6.50 11.86
C THR A 67 13.37 -4.99 11.79
N ILE A 68 12.57 -4.49 10.83
CA ILE A 68 12.27 -3.08 10.65
C ILE A 68 11.49 -2.52 11.85
N LEU A 69 10.37 -3.13 12.20
CA LEU A 69 9.49 -2.63 13.26
C LEU A 69 10.12 -2.72 14.64
N GLU A 70 10.87 -3.80 14.95
CA GLU A 70 11.66 -3.88 16.18
C GLU A 70 12.72 -2.78 16.26
N TRP A 71 13.40 -2.51 15.13
CA TRP A 71 14.39 -1.46 15.04
C TRP A 71 13.79 -0.08 15.32
N GLN A 72 12.63 0.21 14.75
CA GLN A 72 11.93 1.49 14.93
C GLN A 72 11.34 1.60 16.33
N ALA A 73 10.67 0.57 16.83
CA ALA A 73 10.07 0.56 18.16
C ALA A 73 11.12 0.83 19.26
N ALA A 74 12.31 0.24 19.15
CA ALA A 74 13.40 0.45 20.11
C ALA A 74 13.96 1.90 20.12
N ARG A 75 13.67 2.71 19.10
CA ARG A 75 14.25 4.05 18.92
C ARG A 75 13.25 5.18 18.95
N GLU A 76 12.00 4.87 18.69
CA GLU A 76 10.95 5.88 18.47
C GLU A 76 9.78 5.74 19.44
N ALA A 77 9.87 4.85 20.46
CA ALA A 77 8.82 4.80 21.47
C ALA A 77 8.52 6.20 22.01
N PRO A 78 7.27 6.57 22.27
CA PRO A 78 6.10 5.68 22.35
C PRO A 78 5.36 5.43 21.03
N ALA A 79 5.80 5.97 19.89
CA ALA A 79 5.12 5.76 18.62
C ALA A 79 6.04 5.89 17.41
N ILE A 80 5.79 5.10 16.36
CA ILE A 80 6.44 5.18 15.05
C ILE A 80 5.61 6.12 14.17
N CYS A 81 6.23 7.17 13.61
CA CYS A 81 5.55 8.14 12.75
C CYS A 81 5.81 7.84 11.27
N PRO A 82 4.80 7.46 10.46
CA PRO A 82 4.94 7.23 9.03
C PRO A 82 5.53 8.43 8.27
N ARG A 83 6.18 8.16 7.13
CA ARG A 83 6.81 9.18 6.28
C ARG A 83 6.04 9.47 4.99
N ASP A 84 5.43 8.46 4.40
CA ASP A 84 4.63 8.60 3.19
C ASP A 84 3.32 9.35 3.46
N CYS A 85 2.76 9.98 2.44
CA CYS A 85 1.59 10.84 2.62
C CYS A 85 0.31 10.05 2.89
N GLU A 86 0.21 8.81 2.42
CA GLU A 86 -0.98 8.00 2.61
C GLU A 86 -1.07 7.43 4.02
N THR A 87 -0.06 6.68 4.46
CA THR A 87 -0.10 6.09 5.80
C THR A 87 -0.02 7.14 6.91
N ARG A 88 0.65 8.27 6.65
CA ARG A 88 0.61 9.44 7.55
C ARG A 88 -0.81 9.97 7.76
N THR A 89 -1.59 10.05 6.71
CA THR A 89 -2.99 10.50 6.77
C THR A 89 -3.87 9.46 7.45
N PHE A 90 -3.62 8.18 7.17
CA PHE A 90 -4.44 7.06 7.66
C PHE A 90 -4.18 6.71 9.13
N PHE A 91 -2.91 6.74 9.57
CA PHE A 91 -2.51 6.37 10.92
C PHE A 91 -2.18 7.54 11.83
N HIS A 92 -1.61 8.63 11.30
CA HIS A 92 -0.90 9.68 12.03
C HIS A 92 0.36 9.15 12.76
N ASP A 93 0.20 8.16 13.63
CA ASP A 93 1.25 7.44 14.32
C ASP A 93 0.84 5.97 14.57
N ILE A 94 1.83 5.11 14.81
CA ILE A 94 1.66 3.71 15.17
C ILE A 94 2.17 3.57 16.62
N PRO A 95 1.27 3.44 17.61
CA PRO A 95 1.67 3.27 19.01
C PRO A 95 2.57 2.07 19.21
N VAL A 96 3.61 2.21 20.04
CA VAL A 96 4.45 1.12 20.51
C VAL A 96 3.96 0.71 21.91
N VAL A 97 3.49 -0.53 22.04
CA VAL A 97 2.91 -1.07 23.26
C VAL A 97 3.88 -2.11 23.84
N PRO A 98 4.65 -1.77 24.89
CA PRO A 98 5.70 -2.67 25.40
C PRO A 98 5.16 -3.91 26.10
N ASP A 99 4.00 -3.78 26.78
CA ASP A 99 3.42 -4.87 27.56
C ASP A 99 2.09 -5.32 26.97
N PRO A 100 1.91 -6.62 26.71
CA PRO A 100 0.67 -7.16 26.12
C PRO A 100 -0.44 -7.32 27.15
N THR A 101 -0.85 -6.21 27.80
CA THR A 101 -2.00 -6.19 28.73
C THR A 101 -3.22 -5.64 28.05
N PRO A 102 -4.46 -6.05 28.47
CA PRO A 102 -5.69 -5.49 27.91
C PRO A 102 -5.75 -3.97 28.03
N GLU A 103 -5.31 -3.39 29.15
CA GLU A 103 -5.27 -1.94 29.39
C GLU A 103 -4.42 -1.21 28.37
N ALA A 104 -3.20 -1.67 28.14
CA ALA A 104 -2.24 -1.06 27.22
C ALA A 104 -2.74 -1.18 25.77
N MET A 105 -3.28 -2.35 25.39
CA MET A 105 -3.86 -2.56 24.06
C MET A 105 -5.08 -1.64 23.84
N VAL A 106 -6.01 -1.59 24.79
CA VAL A 106 -7.18 -0.71 24.71
C VAL A 106 -6.77 0.76 24.63
N ALA A 107 -5.83 1.21 25.45
CA ALA A 107 -5.34 2.59 25.41
C ALA A 107 -4.75 2.98 24.04
N ALA A 108 -4.01 2.08 23.41
CA ALA A 108 -3.46 2.29 22.09
C ALA A 108 -4.52 2.25 20.98
N LEU A 109 -5.36 1.21 20.98
CA LEU A 109 -6.31 0.96 19.91
C LEU A 109 -7.57 1.85 19.99
N SER A 110 -7.89 2.45 21.12
CA SER A 110 -8.91 3.50 21.20
C SER A 110 -8.51 4.77 20.46
N ARG A 111 -7.21 4.97 20.22
CA ARG A 111 -6.67 6.14 19.52
C ARG A 111 -6.32 5.84 18.07
N ARG A 112 -5.89 4.61 17.79
CA ARG A 112 -5.39 4.17 16.46
C ARG A 112 -5.93 2.79 16.10
N LYS A 113 -6.05 2.51 14.82
CA LYS A 113 -6.54 1.20 14.33
C LYS A 113 -5.50 0.09 14.46
N GLY A 114 -4.23 0.45 14.56
CA GLY A 114 -3.11 -0.48 14.69
C GLY A 114 -2.06 0.02 15.66
N ALA A 115 -1.29 -0.92 16.21
CA ALA A 115 -0.17 -0.70 17.11
C ALA A 115 0.92 -1.75 16.85
N TYR A 116 2.11 -1.52 17.36
CA TYR A 116 3.19 -2.50 17.36
C TYR A 116 3.52 -2.94 18.79
N LEU A 117 3.56 -4.25 19.01
CA LEU A 117 3.97 -4.86 20.28
C LEU A 117 5.35 -5.50 20.10
N PRO A 118 6.42 -4.90 20.65
CA PRO A 118 7.76 -5.47 20.58
C PRO A 118 7.80 -6.92 21.09
N GLY A 119 8.40 -7.80 20.29
CA GLY A 119 8.47 -9.25 20.59
C GLY A 119 7.19 -10.04 20.25
N TYR A 120 6.05 -9.38 20.01
CA TYR A 120 4.78 -10.04 19.69
C TYR A 120 4.31 -9.78 18.26
N GLY A 121 4.44 -8.56 17.72
CA GLY A 121 4.09 -8.22 16.35
C GLY A 121 3.12 -7.05 16.20
N ILE A 122 2.43 -7.02 15.06
CA ILE A 122 1.45 -5.99 14.72
C ILE A 122 0.11 -6.36 15.34
N LEU A 123 -0.46 -5.44 16.12
CA LEU A 123 -1.81 -5.53 16.66
C LEU A 123 -2.72 -4.59 15.86
N ALA A 124 -3.86 -5.10 15.39
CA ALA A 124 -4.80 -4.31 14.61
C ALA A 124 -6.25 -4.73 14.89
N HIS A 125 -7.16 -3.77 14.87
CA HIS A 125 -8.58 -4.07 15.02
C HIS A 125 -9.39 -3.71 13.77
N GLY A 126 -10.48 -4.45 13.56
CA GLY A 126 -11.55 -4.13 12.63
C GLY A 126 -12.86 -3.92 13.38
N ALA A 127 -13.54 -2.79 13.14
CA ALA A 127 -14.80 -2.50 13.80
C ALA A 127 -15.84 -3.60 13.54
N LEU A 128 -15.89 -4.12 12.30
CA LEU A 128 -16.90 -5.09 11.88
C LEU A 128 -16.30 -6.41 11.38
N SER A 129 -15.09 -6.43 10.80
CA SER A 129 -14.60 -7.61 10.12
C SER A 129 -13.09 -7.79 10.22
N PRO A 130 -12.57 -9.04 10.09
CA PRO A 130 -11.15 -9.33 9.99
C PRO A 130 -10.48 -8.69 8.78
N GLU A 131 -11.22 -8.36 7.72
CA GLU A 131 -10.69 -7.66 6.56
C GLU A 131 -10.17 -6.26 6.90
N GLN A 132 -10.93 -5.50 7.70
CA GLN A 132 -10.50 -4.18 8.16
C GLN A 132 -9.21 -4.26 8.99
N ALA A 133 -9.09 -5.26 9.87
CA ALA A 133 -7.89 -5.49 10.64
C ALA A 133 -6.72 -5.95 9.76
N PHE A 134 -6.96 -6.81 8.75
CA PHE A 134 -5.96 -7.24 7.77
C PHE A 134 -5.37 -6.05 7.00
N VAL A 135 -6.22 -5.13 6.51
CA VAL A 135 -5.79 -3.90 5.85
C VAL A 135 -4.86 -3.09 6.78
N THR A 136 -5.24 -2.97 8.05
CA THR A 136 -4.43 -2.24 9.04
C THR A 136 -3.07 -2.90 9.28
N VAL A 137 -3.01 -4.24 9.38
CA VAL A 137 -1.73 -4.98 9.50
C VAL A 137 -0.83 -4.71 8.29
N SER A 138 -1.38 -4.81 7.07
CA SER A 138 -0.66 -4.52 5.82
C SER A 138 -0.12 -3.09 5.80
N SER A 139 -0.95 -2.13 6.20
CA SER A 139 -0.58 -0.71 6.22
C SER A 139 0.51 -0.39 7.25
N VAL A 140 0.49 -1.03 8.43
CA VAL A 140 1.57 -0.88 9.44
C VAL A 140 2.89 -1.43 8.90
N ALA A 141 2.86 -2.60 8.25
CA ALA A 141 4.04 -3.19 7.63
C ALA A 141 4.60 -2.30 6.50
N PHE A 142 3.73 -1.78 5.64
CA PHE A 142 4.09 -0.83 4.57
C PHE A 142 4.70 0.45 5.14
N ALA A 143 4.04 1.11 6.08
CA ALA A 143 4.50 2.33 6.72
C ALA A 143 5.89 2.17 7.36
N GLY A 144 6.08 1.08 8.11
CA GLY A 144 7.37 0.74 8.71
C GLY A 144 8.47 0.57 7.66
N PHE A 145 8.17 -0.17 6.58
CA PHE A 145 9.11 -0.41 5.48
C PHE A 145 9.52 0.88 4.78
N VAL A 146 8.56 1.68 4.35
CA VAL A 146 8.82 2.95 3.66
C VAL A 146 9.61 3.90 4.55
N LYS A 147 9.22 4.03 5.81
CA LYS A 147 9.92 4.87 6.78
C LYS A 147 11.38 4.42 6.98
N PHE A 148 11.62 3.12 7.16
CA PHE A 148 12.96 2.58 7.41
C PHE A 148 13.95 2.95 6.30
N PHE A 149 13.57 2.72 5.04
CA PHE A 149 14.43 3.02 3.91
C PHE A 149 14.57 4.52 3.66
N THR A 150 13.50 5.31 3.85
CA THR A 150 13.56 6.76 3.74
C THR A 150 14.50 7.37 4.79
N ASP A 151 14.42 6.90 6.04
CA ASP A 151 15.30 7.34 7.12
C ASP A 151 16.76 6.92 6.87
N ALA A 152 17.00 5.73 6.32
CA ALA A 152 18.34 5.27 5.94
C ALA A 152 18.95 6.14 4.84
N LEU A 153 18.20 6.46 3.77
CA LEU A 153 18.65 7.35 2.70
C LEU A 153 18.97 8.77 3.23
N GLU A 154 18.14 9.30 4.11
CA GLU A 154 18.37 10.59 4.73
C GLU A 154 19.65 10.58 5.59
N ARG A 155 19.91 9.49 6.33
CA ARG A 155 21.14 9.32 7.13
C ARG A 155 22.38 9.20 6.25
N VAL A 156 22.32 8.46 5.16
CA VAL A 156 23.43 8.39 4.18
C VAL A 156 23.76 9.78 3.67
N ARG A 157 22.76 10.53 3.23
CA ARG A 157 22.94 11.90 2.70
C ARG A 157 23.55 12.84 3.72
N GLN A 158 23.25 12.65 5.00
CA GLN A 158 23.78 13.45 6.10
C GLN A 158 25.12 12.94 6.64
N GLY A 159 25.68 11.86 6.09
CA GLY A 159 26.89 11.22 6.60
C GLY A 159 26.74 10.61 8.00
N ARG A 160 25.51 10.27 8.42
CA ARG A 160 25.16 9.81 9.77
C ARG A 160 24.71 8.35 9.84
N LEU A 161 25.03 7.54 8.84
CA LEU A 161 24.74 6.11 8.85
C LEU A 161 25.81 5.38 9.68
N ASP A 162 25.51 5.16 10.96
CA ASP A 162 26.38 4.51 11.93
C ASP A 162 26.41 2.96 11.80
N ALA A 163 27.27 2.29 12.57
CA ALA A 163 27.43 0.84 12.51
C ALA A 163 26.14 0.08 12.91
N PRO A 164 25.37 0.46 13.95
CA PRO A 164 24.08 -0.17 14.25
C PRO A 164 23.09 -0.08 13.10
N TRP A 165 22.99 1.08 12.42
CA TRP A 165 22.14 1.26 11.23
C TRP A 165 22.57 0.36 10.08
N ARG A 166 23.89 0.29 9.79
CA ARG A 166 24.44 -0.59 8.75
C ARG A 166 24.09 -2.05 9.02
N GLY A 167 24.24 -2.50 10.27
CA GLY A 167 23.88 -3.86 10.67
C GLY A 167 22.39 -4.17 10.51
N ALA A 168 21.50 -3.23 10.84
CA ALA A 168 20.06 -3.40 10.62
C ALA A 168 19.75 -3.43 9.11
N LEU A 169 20.31 -2.51 8.36
CA LEU A 169 20.12 -2.41 6.91
C LEU A 169 20.57 -3.69 6.18
N THR A 170 21.76 -4.22 6.52
CA THR A 170 22.25 -5.47 5.94
C THR A 170 21.28 -6.64 6.18
N ARG A 171 20.75 -6.78 7.41
CA ARG A 171 19.75 -7.83 7.71
C ARG A 171 18.45 -7.65 6.93
N VAL A 172 17.94 -6.42 6.88
CA VAL A 172 16.72 -6.07 6.15
C VAL A 172 16.88 -6.36 4.66
N VAL A 173 17.99 -5.92 4.05
CA VAL A 173 18.25 -6.12 2.61
C VAL A 173 18.41 -7.60 2.29
N ALA A 174 19.08 -8.38 3.14
CA ALA A 174 19.21 -9.83 2.95
C ALA A 174 17.86 -10.58 3.00
N ALA A 175 16.85 -10.01 3.66
CA ALA A 175 15.51 -10.59 3.79
C ALA A 175 14.48 -10.03 2.79
N LEU A 176 14.90 -9.13 1.88
CA LEU A 176 13.98 -8.60 0.87
C LEU A 176 13.50 -9.70 -0.08
N PRO A 177 12.22 -9.69 -0.46
CA PRO A 177 11.72 -10.56 -1.52
C PRO A 177 12.43 -10.26 -2.84
N PRO A 178 12.39 -11.17 -3.83
CA PRO A 178 12.89 -10.90 -5.17
C PRO A 178 12.31 -9.61 -5.75
N ALA A 179 13.09 -8.92 -6.58
CA ALA A 179 12.55 -7.79 -7.36
C ALA A 179 11.49 -8.30 -8.36
N PRO A 180 10.53 -7.46 -8.77
CA PRO A 180 9.62 -7.81 -9.85
C PRO A 180 10.39 -8.26 -11.10
N PRO A 181 9.87 -9.25 -11.87
CA PRO A 181 10.57 -9.78 -13.04
C PRO A 181 10.70 -8.74 -14.15
N GLU A 182 11.70 -8.89 -15.01
CA GLU A 182 11.84 -8.04 -16.20
C GLU A 182 10.69 -8.24 -17.18
N GLN A 183 10.25 -9.48 -17.29
CA GLN A 183 9.12 -9.87 -18.11
C GLN A 183 8.01 -10.37 -17.18
N PRO A 184 7.02 -9.52 -16.85
CA PRO A 184 5.88 -9.95 -16.07
C PRO A 184 5.03 -10.98 -16.85
N PRO A 185 4.12 -11.69 -16.16
CA PRO A 185 3.24 -12.64 -16.83
C PRO A 185 2.43 -11.94 -17.92
N ARG A 186 2.31 -12.60 -19.07
CA ARG A 186 1.53 -12.09 -20.20
C ARG A 186 0.04 -12.18 -19.87
N LEU A 187 -0.63 -11.06 -19.98
CA LEU A 187 -2.07 -10.91 -19.80
C LEU A 187 -2.80 -11.01 -21.15
N ALA A 188 -4.12 -11.07 -21.11
CA ALA A 188 -4.94 -11.04 -22.32
C ALA A 188 -4.66 -9.78 -23.15
N GLU A 189 -4.59 -9.97 -24.47
CA GLU A 189 -4.38 -8.89 -25.43
C GLU A 189 -5.71 -8.19 -25.74
N GLY A 190 -5.70 -6.86 -25.75
CA GLY A 190 -6.84 -6.02 -26.12
C GLY A 190 -6.76 -5.51 -27.57
N PRO A 191 -7.60 -4.55 -27.96
CA PRO A 191 -8.61 -3.91 -27.11
C PRO A 191 -9.82 -4.80 -26.81
N PHE A 192 -10.36 -4.70 -25.57
CA PHE A 192 -11.54 -5.45 -25.16
C PHE A 192 -12.82 -4.71 -25.62
N ALA A 193 -13.69 -5.42 -26.34
CA ALA A 193 -14.90 -4.84 -26.90
C ALA A 193 -16.11 -4.93 -25.95
N THR A 194 -16.09 -5.89 -25.02
CA THR A 194 -17.21 -6.14 -24.11
C THR A 194 -16.79 -5.93 -22.64
N ARG A 195 -17.78 -5.60 -21.80
CA ARG A 195 -17.56 -5.50 -20.35
C ARG A 195 -17.06 -6.82 -19.76
N THR A 196 -17.56 -7.95 -20.25
CA THR A 196 -17.15 -9.28 -19.76
C THR A 196 -15.66 -9.53 -20.00
N GLU A 197 -15.16 -9.24 -21.20
CA GLU A 197 -13.72 -9.37 -21.51
C GLU A 197 -12.87 -8.42 -20.67
N ALA A 198 -13.30 -7.14 -20.56
CA ALA A 198 -12.60 -6.16 -19.76
C ALA A 198 -12.55 -6.53 -18.27
N VAL A 199 -13.65 -7.03 -17.69
CA VAL A 199 -13.71 -7.52 -16.31
C VAL A 199 -12.70 -8.67 -16.11
N ALA A 200 -12.69 -9.66 -17.01
CA ALA A 200 -11.75 -10.77 -16.92
C ALA A 200 -10.29 -10.30 -16.99
N ALA A 201 -10.00 -9.33 -17.86
CA ALA A 201 -8.68 -8.73 -17.98
C ALA A 201 -8.28 -7.91 -16.72
N MET A 202 -9.21 -7.12 -16.16
CA MET A 202 -8.99 -6.36 -14.93
C MET A 202 -8.71 -7.28 -13.74
N VAL A 203 -9.49 -8.36 -13.59
CA VAL A 203 -9.28 -9.37 -12.54
C VAL A 203 -7.90 -10.04 -12.67
N ALA A 204 -7.52 -10.43 -13.89
CA ALA A 204 -6.19 -11.04 -14.12
C ALA A 204 -5.04 -10.05 -13.84
N ALA A 205 -5.17 -8.81 -14.30
CA ALA A 205 -4.16 -7.77 -14.06
C ALA A 205 -4.06 -7.38 -12.58
N GLY A 206 -5.19 -7.23 -11.89
CA GLY A 206 -5.22 -6.96 -10.46
C GLY A 206 -4.53 -8.06 -9.65
N ARG A 207 -4.83 -9.33 -9.94
CA ARG A 207 -4.20 -10.49 -9.30
C ARG A 207 -2.68 -10.50 -9.54
N ALA A 208 -2.24 -10.32 -10.78
CA ALA A 208 -0.82 -10.26 -11.12
C ALA A 208 -0.10 -9.12 -10.38
N THR A 209 -0.75 -7.96 -10.21
CA THR A 209 -0.19 -6.81 -9.49
C THR A 209 0.07 -7.15 -8.01
N VAL A 210 -0.88 -7.83 -7.35
CA VAL A 210 -0.72 -8.29 -5.96
C VAL A 210 0.35 -9.38 -5.84
N GLU A 211 0.32 -10.39 -6.71
CA GLU A 211 1.29 -11.50 -6.70
C GLU A 211 2.73 -11.03 -6.93
N LEU A 212 2.92 -9.96 -7.69
CA LEU A 212 4.23 -9.34 -7.93
C LEU A 212 4.67 -8.37 -6.82
N GLY A 213 3.86 -8.19 -5.75
CA GLY A 213 4.17 -7.31 -4.63
C GLY A 213 4.18 -5.82 -4.98
N LEU A 214 3.46 -5.42 -6.03
CA LEU A 214 3.39 -4.04 -6.52
C LEU A 214 2.28 -3.23 -5.84
N VAL A 215 1.48 -3.87 -5.01
CA VAL A 215 0.44 -3.26 -4.19
C VAL A 215 0.20 -4.11 -2.95
N ASP A 216 -0.13 -3.45 -1.86
CA ASP A 216 -0.53 -4.11 -0.62
C ASP A 216 -2.04 -4.01 -0.44
N SER A 217 -2.73 -5.18 -0.31
CA SER A 217 -4.13 -5.26 0.09
C SER A 217 -5.07 -4.45 -0.82
N VAL A 218 -5.67 -3.38 -0.26
CA VAL A 218 -6.75 -2.59 -0.88
C VAL A 218 -6.28 -1.21 -1.37
N PHE A 219 -4.97 -0.94 -1.38
CA PHE A 219 -4.46 0.40 -1.70
C PHE A 219 -4.36 0.69 -3.20
N GLY A 220 -4.39 -0.29 -4.05
CA GLY A 220 -4.37 -0.07 -5.50
C GLY A 220 -5.78 0.02 -6.09
N ASN A 221 -5.84 0.49 -7.31
CA ASN A 221 -7.06 0.46 -8.11
C ASN A 221 -6.74 0.28 -9.59
N ILE A 222 -7.75 -0.11 -10.35
CA ILE A 222 -7.61 -0.47 -11.75
C ILE A 222 -8.83 0.00 -12.52
N SER A 223 -8.62 0.45 -13.76
CA SER A 223 -9.73 0.80 -14.64
C SER A 223 -9.48 0.43 -16.09
N TYR A 224 -10.58 0.26 -16.82
CA TYR A 224 -10.57 0.04 -18.26
C TYR A 224 -11.68 0.86 -18.94
N ASN A 225 -11.32 1.57 -20.01
CA ASN A 225 -12.25 2.42 -20.77
C ASN A 225 -12.75 1.71 -22.02
N ILE A 226 -14.07 1.51 -22.10
CA ILE A 226 -14.78 1.05 -23.31
C ILE A 226 -15.61 2.22 -23.82
N ASP A 227 -15.15 2.83 -24.90
CA ASP A 227 -15.89 3.86 -25.66
C ASP A 227 -16.53 4.96 -24.80
N GLY A 228 -15.80 5.46 -23.81
CA GLY A 228 -16.24 6.52 -22.92
C GLY A 228 -16.99 6.05 -21.67
N VAL A 229 -17.04 4.75 -21.43
CA VAL A 229 -17.51 4.18 -20.16
C VAL A 229 -16.35 3.54 -19.44
N LEU A 230 -16.00 4.06 -18.27
CA LEU A 230 -14.89 3.59 -17.45
C LEU A 230 -15.36 2.52 -16.48
N GLY A 231 -14.90 1.28 -16.65
CA GLY A 231 -14.96 0.24 -15.62
C GLY A 231 -13.85 0.51 -14.61
N ILE A 232 -14.18 0.58 -13.32
CA ILE A 232 -13.21 0.88 -12.26
C ILE A 232 -13.48 0.06 -11.00
N SER A 233 -12.43 -0.33 -10.28
CA SER A 233 -12.56 -0.99 -8.99
C SER A 233 -13.25 -0.08 -7.96
N GLN A 234 -14.03 -0.70 -7.07
CA GLN A 234 -14.71 0.01 -5.97
C GLN A 234 -13.73 0.40 -4.87
N THR A 235 -14.07 1.41 -4.10
CA THR A 235 -13.31 1.84 -2.92
C THR A 235 -13.17 0.66 -1.94
N GLY A 236 -11.92 0.38 -1.56
CA GLY A 236 -11.61 -0.72 -0.62
C GLY A 236 -11.63 -2.11 -1.24
N ALA A 237 -11.85 -2.25 -2.55
CA ALA A 237 -11.73 -3.53 -3.23
C ALA A 237 -10.26 -3.98 -3.29
N ALA A 238 -9.99 -5.23 -2.93
CA ALA A 238 -8.67 -5.82 -3.08
C ALA A 238 -8.47 -6.26 -4.54
N LEU A 239 -7.33 -5.90 -5.13
CA LEU A 239 -7.04 -6.18 -6.54
C LEU A 239 -6.95 -7.68 -6.87
N ASP A 240 -6.69 -8.53 -5.89
CA ASP A 240 -6.67 -10.00 -6.05
C ASP A 240 -8.05 -10.67 -5.98
N THR A 241 -9.10 -9.90 -5.65
CA THR A 241 -10.48 -10.39 -5.50
C THR A 241 -11.49 -9.36 -6.04
N LEU A 242 -11.34 -8.98 -7.32
CA LEU A 242 -12.14 -7.93 -7.96
C LEU A 242 -13.50 -8.37 -8.48
N GLU A 243 -13.80 -9.67 -8.48
CA GLU A 243 -15.06 -10.18 -8.97
C GLU A 243 -16.25 -9.58 -8.21
N GLY A 244 -17.14 -8.88 -8.91
CA GLY A 244 -18.28 -8.19 -8.32
C GLY A 244 -17.97 -6.84 -7.64
N CYS A 245 -16.72 -6.38 -7.68
CA CYS A 245 -16.26 -5.13 -7.07
C CYS A 245 -15.85 -4.08 -8.10
N LEU A 246 -16.57 -4.00 -9.23
CA LEU A 246 -16.31 -3.07 -10.32
C LEU A 246 -17.55 -2.23 -10.61
N ASP A 247 -17.38 -0.93 -10.77
CA ASP A 247 -18.40 0.01 -11.23
C ASP A 247 -18.13 0.47 -12.67
N TRP A 248 -19.20 0.78 -13.41
CA TRP A 248 -19.12 1.29 -14.79
C TRP A 248 -19.63 2.71 -14.84
N CYS A 249 -18.73 3.65 -15.00
CA CYS A 249 -18.98 5.08 -14.89
C CYS A 249 -18.83 5.77 -16.27
N PRO A 250 -19.90 6.32 -16.87
CA PRO A 250 -19.78 7.15 -18.06
C PRO A 250 -18.89 8.37 -17.80
N LEU A 251 -17.96 8.65 -18.73
CA LEU A 251 -17.02 9.77 -18.60
C LEU A 251 -17.63 11.13 -18.91
N ASP A 252 -18.87 11.16 -19.41
CA ASP A 252 -19.65 12.37 -19.70
C ASP A 252 -20.42 12.92 -18.50
N GLY A 253 -20.37 12.20 -17.36
CA GLY A 253 -21.08 12.58 -16.14
C GLY A 253 -22.60 12.31 -16.19
N SER A 254 -23.10 11.55 -17.16
CA SER A 254 -24.53 11.26 -17.34
C SER A 254 -25.12 10.31 -16.29
N SER A 255 -24.32 9.79 -15.38
CA SER A 255 -24.75 8.82 -14.36
C SER A 255 -24.13 9.13 -13.01
N CYS A 256 -24.85 8.82 -11.94
CA CYS A 256 -24.35 8.80 -10.56
C CYS A 256 -23.83 7.41 -10.13
N ALA A 257 -23.57 6.49 -11.07
CA ALA A 257 -23.10 5.13 -10.78
C ALA A 257 -21.73 5.06 -10.07
N GLY A 258 -20.99 6.16 -9.96
CA GLY A 258 -19.69 6.22 -9.30
C GLY A 258 -19.73 6.35 -7.77
N LEU A 259 -20.86 6.11 -7.11
CA LEU A 259 -20.97 6.24 -5.64
C LEU A 259 -20.10 5.26 -4.87
N THR A 260 -19.89 4.07 -5.40
CA THR A 260 -19.04 3.02 -4.81
C THR A 260 -17.68 2.89 -5.49
N ALA A 261 -17.46 3.58 -6.60
CA ALA A 261 -16.20 3.59 -7.33
C ALA A 261 -15.04 4.09 -6.46
N SER A 262 -13.82 3.72 -6.84
CA SER A 262 -12.60 4.19 -6.18
C SER A 262 -12.62 5.71 -5.97
N SER A 263 -12.12 6.16 -4.83
CA SER A 263 -11.90 7.60 -4.53
C SER A 263 -11.02 8.30 -5.58
N GLU A 264 -10.28 7.53 -6.39
CA GLU A 264 -9.44 8.01 -7.48
C GLU A 264 -10.11 7.98 -8.86
N LEU A 265 -11.45 7.78 -8.92
CA LEU A 265 -12.21 7.80 -10.16
C LEU A 265 -11.89 9.03 -11.02
N ALA A 266 -11.81 10.21 -10.40
CA ALA A 266 -11.51 11.46 -11.13
C ALA A 266 -10.12 11.41 -11.78
N SER A 267 -9.13 10.84 -11.09
CA SER A 267 -7.77 10.65 -11.59
C SER A 267 -7.74 9.69 -12.77
N HIS A 268 -8.38 8.52 -12.64
CA HIS A 268 -8.50 7.54 -13.72
C HIS A 268 -9.23 8.12 -14.94
N ALA A 269 -10.33 8.84 -14.73
CA ALA A 269 -11.08 9.51 -15.79
C ALA A 269 -10.22 10.56 -16.52
N ALA A 270 -9.38 11.29 -15.81
CA ALA A 270 -8.46 12.25 -16.41
C ALA A 270 -7.37 11.56 -17.23
N LEU A 271 -6.79 10.48 -16.73
CA LEU A 271 -5.75 9.71 -17.41
C LEU A 271 -6.29 8.96 -18.64
N ALA A 272 -7.52 8.45 -18.59
CA ALA A 272 -8.18 7.78 -19.71
C ALA A 272 -8.39 8.69 -20.94
N ARG A 273 -8.27 10.01 -20.76
CA ARG A 273 -8.34 10.99 -21.85
C ARG A 273 -6.97 11.31 -22.47
N VAL A 274 -5.88 10.80 -21.88
CA VAL A 274 -4.52 11.04 -22.36
C VAL A 274 -4.16 10.00 -23.43
N ASP A 275 -3.82 10.44 -24.64
CA ASP A 275 -3.28 9.61 -25.74
C ASP A 275 -4.12 8.35 -26.06
N GLY A 276 -5.44 8.36 -25.78
CA GLY A 276 -6.32 7.23 -26.05
C GLY A 276 -6.08 6.00 -25.18
N ARG A 277 -5.53 6.17 -23.98
CA ARG A 277 -5.27 5.09 -23.02
C ARG A 277 -6.56 4.44 -22.55
N ARG A 278 -6.63 3.11 -22.63
CA ARG A 278 -7.78 2.33 -22.18
C ARG A 278 -7.58 1.68 -20.82
N ALA A 279 -6.39 1.12 -20.57
CA ALA A 279 -6.05 0.40 -19.35
C ALA A 279 -5.23 1.28 -18.40
N ILE A 280 -5.69 1.45 -17.16
CA ILE A 280 -4.94 2.20 -16.13
C ILE A 280 -4.82 1.31 -14.91
N LEU A 281 -3.61 1.20 -14.40
CA LEU A 281 -3.25 0.43 -13.23
C LEU A 281 -2.56 1.35 -12.21
N HIS A 282 -3.07 1.38 -11.00
CA HIS A 282 -2.48 2.07 -9.87
C HIS A 282 -2.05 1.09 -8.80
N GLY A 283 -0.80 1.21 -8.37
CA GLY A 283 -0.22 0.43 -7.30
C GLY A 283 0.66 1.26 -6.37
N HIS A 284 1.07 0.64 -5.26
CA HIS A 284 1.94 1.26 -4.25
C HIS A 284 3.26 0.48 -4.13
N PRO A 285 4.06 0.38 -5.20
CA PRO A 285 5.33 -0.30 -5.16
C PRO A 285 6.28 0.44 -4.21
N LYS A 286 6.80 -0.30 -3.22
CA LYS A 286 7.43 0.28 -2.02
C LYS A 286 8.65 1.15 -2.33
N PHE A 287 9.53 0.67 -3.21
CA PHE A 287 10.76 1.42 -3.54
C PHE A 287 10.48 2.64 -4.40
N ALA A 288 9.48 2.59 -5.30
CA ALA A 288 9.06 3.77 -6.05
C ALA A 288 8.51 4.86 -5.12
N VAL A 289 7.71 4.49 -4.11
CA VAL A 289 7.24 5.42 -3.08
C VAL A 289 8.41 6.02 -2.30
N ILE A 290 9.37 5.20 -1.84
CA ILE A 290 10.57 5.65 -1.12
C ILE A 290 11.37 6.64 -1.95
N MET A 291 11.71 6.28 -3.19
CA MET A 291 12.53 7.11 -4.07
C MET A 291 11.83 8.38 -4.52
N SER A 292 10.50 8.37 -4.58
CA SER A 292 9.74 9.58 -4.85
C SER A 292 9.93 10.65 -3.75
N MET A 293 10.14 10.23 -2.52
CA MET A 293 10.38 11.14 -1.37
C MET A 293 11.85 11.48 -1.20
N ASP A 294 12.76 10.72 -1.81
CA ASP A 294 14.20 10.98 -1.73
C ASP A 294 14.57 12.22 -2.56
N CYS A 295 14.86 13.35 -1.88
CA CYS A 295 15.18 14.61 -2.51
C CYS A 295 16.48 15.19 -1.94
N PRO A 296 17.49 15.50 -2.78
CA PRO A 296 18.76 16.04 -2.33
C PRO A 296 18.66 17.50 -1.84
N GLU A 297 17.58 18.19 -2.17
CA GLU A 297 17.41 19.61 -1.88
C GLU A 297 16.99 19.84 -0.43
N THR A 298 17.96 20.00 0.46
CA THR A 298 17.72 20.16 1.89
C THR A 298 17.22 21.55 2.28
N ALA A 299 17.54 22.58 1.48
CA ALA A 299 17.16 23.98 1.73
C ALA A 299 15.87 24.40 1.01
N CYS A 300 15.10 23.46 0.46
CA CYS A 300 13.87 23.77 -0.24
C CYS A 300 12.80 24.34 0.71
N PRO A 301 12.21 25.52 0.43
CA PRO A 301 11.18 26.13 1.27
C PRO A 301 9.90 25.30 1.35
N GLU A 302 9.64 24.44 0.36
CA GLU A 302 8.48 23.53 0.33
C GLU A 302 8.77 22.17 1.00
N ARG A 303 9.94 22.00 1.63
CA ARG A 303 10.28 20.75 2.31
C ARG A 303 9.26 20.46 3.43
N GLY A 304 8.64 19.28 3.37
CA GLY A 304 7.51 18.89 4.24
C GLY A 304 6.13 19.03 3.57
N ASN A 305 6.00 19.89 2.55
CA ASN A 305 4.77 20.05 1.76
C ASN A 305 4.90 19.49 0.34
N CYS A 306 5.96 18.76 0.06
CA CYS A 306 6.29 18.26 -1.29
C CYS A 306 5.16 17.42 -1.91
N HIS A 307 4.33 16.76 -1.09
CA HIS A 307 3.18 15.97 -1.54
C HIS A 307 2.09 16.83 -2.17
N THR A 308 1.98 18.10 -1.80
CA THR A 308 0.99 19.02 -2.39
C THR A 308 1.62 19.94 -3.43
N ARG A 309 2.90 20.23 -3.32
CA ARG A 309 3.60 21.18 -4.19
C ARG A 309 5.10 20.87 -4.27
N CYS A 310 5.59 20.64 -5.47
CA CYS A 310 7.02 20.59 -5.74
C CYS A 310 7.38 21.66 -6.78
N PRO A 311 8.29 22.60 -6.47
CA PRO A 311 8.61 23.71 -7.38
C PRO A 311 9.51 23.29 -8.54
N ARG A 312 10.01 22.06 -8.54
CA ARG A 312 10.95 21.56 -9.54
C ARG A 312 10.45 20.27 -10.20
N PRO A 313 10.66 20.09 -11.51
CA PRO A 313 10.47 18.79 -12.14
C PRO A 313 11.36 17.74 -11.47
N ARG A 314 10.78 16.58 -11.17
CA ARG A 314 11.50 15.45 -10.59
C ARG A 314 11.24 14.19 -11.39
N PHE A 315 12.21 13.31 -11.41
CA PHE A 315 12.15 12.06 -12.16
C PHE A 315 12.85 10.94 -11.39
N LEU A 316 12.39 9.72 -11.64
CA LEU A 316 13.09 8.47 -11.36
C LEU A 316 13.42 7.85 -12.73
N GLY A 317 14.70 7.90 -13.13
CA GLY A 317 15.04 7.65 -14.51
C GLY A 317 14.26 8.61 -15.43
N GLU A 318 13.46 8.06 -16.34
CA GLU A 318 12.60 8.84 -17.25
C GLU A 318 11.17 9.02 -16.72
N THR A 319 10.81 8.38 -15.60
CA THR A 319 9.48 8.44 -15.03
C THR A 319 9.31 9.70 -14.19
N PRO A 320 8.36 10.58 -14.53
CA PRO A 320 8.11 11.81 -13.78
C PRO A 320 7.55 11.51 -12.40
N ILE A 321 7.97 12.33 -11.43
CA ILE A 321 7.43 12.35 -10.06
C ILE A 321 6.63 13.65 -9.91
N VAL A 322 5.33 13.54 -9.66
CA VAL A 322 4.42 14.68 -9.51
C VAL A 322 3.90 14.81 -8.09
N PRO A 323 3.71 16.03 -7.59
CA PRO A 323 2.93 16.27 -6.39
C PRO A 323 1.44 16.21 -6.72
N GLY A 324 0.60 16.06 -5.70
CA GLY A 324 -0.84 16.20 -5.83
C GLY A 324 -1.59 15.49 -4.72
N GLU A 325 -2.79 16.01 -4.45
CA GLU A 325 -3.73 15.42 -3.50
C GLU A 325 -4.73 14.54 -4.26
N VAL A 326 -5.20 13.48 -3.64
CA VAL A 326 -6.29 12.67 -4.22
C VAL A 326 -7.53 13.56 -4.43
N GLY A 327 -8.11 13.49 -5.64
CA GLY A 327 -9.31 14.24 -6.00
C GLY A 327 -9.11 15.33 -7.05
N ALA A 328 -10.12 16.18 -7.21
CA ALA A 328 -10.26 17.18 -8.27
C ALA A 328 -10.07 18.63 -7.76
N GLY A 329 -9.61 18.83 -6.55
CA GLY A 329 -9.31 20.16 -6.00
C GLY A 329 -8.18 20.87 -6.75
N PRO A 330 -7.87 22.13 -6.42
CA PRO A 330 -6.86 22.92 -7.15
C PRO A 330 -5.46 22.31 -7.18
N ARG A 331 -5.17 21.43 -6.22
CA ARG A 331 -3.92 20.65 -6.12
C ARG A 331 -4.11 19.16 -6.42
N GLY A 332 -5.26 18.83 -7.03
CA GLY A 332 -5.64 17.45 -7.26
C GLY A 332 -4.80 16.78 -8.35
N LEU A 333 -4.65 15.48 -8.22
CA LEU A 333 -3.94 14.61 -9.16
C LEU A 333 -4.49 14.70 -10.59
N VAL A 334 -5.75 15.05 -10.74
CA VAL A 334 -6.39 15.30 -12.05
C VAL A 334 -5.70 16.39 -12.87
N HIS A 335 -4.93 17.28 -12.24
CA HIS A 335 -4.22 18.37 -12.91
C HIS A 335 -2.73 18.08 -13.10
N THR A 336 -2.13 17.28 -12.25
CA THR A 336 -0.66 17.06 -12.24
C THR A 336 -0.25 15.81 -13.03
N MET A 337 -1.07 14.76 -13.01
CA MET A 337 -0.73 13.49 -13.69
C MET A 337 -0.92 13.51 -15.21
N PRO A 338 -2.04 14.03 -15.78
CA PRO A 338 -2.25 13.97 -17.23
C PRO A 338 -1.12 14.58 -18.04
N PRO A 339 -0.63 15.81 -17.77
CA PRO A 339 0.47 16.39 -18.55
C PRO A 339 1.78 15.62 -18.37
N ALA A 340 1.98 14.98 -17.22
CA ALA A 340 3.16 14.16 -16.94
C ALA A 340 3.13 12.81 -17.67
N LEU A 341 1.94 12.26 -17.96
CA LEU A 341 1.77 10.98 -18.64
C LEU A 341 1.90 11.07 -20.17
N VAL A 342 1.75 12.26 -20.77
CA VAL A 342 1.82 12.43 -22.24
C VAL A 342 3.13 11.82 -22.77
N GLY A 343 3.01 10.89 -23.72
CA GLY A 343 4.14 10.17 -24.31
C GLY A 343 4.91 9.21 -23.39
N ARG A 344 4.34 8.91 -22.20
CA ARG A 344 4.94 8.02 -21.21
C ARG A 344 3.98 6.94 -20.77
N ALA A 345 4.48 5.83 -20.24
CA ALA A 345 3.67 4.73 -19.77
C ALA A 345 3.37 4.78 -18.25
N GLY A 346 3.99 5.72 -17.51
CA GLY A 346 3.78 5.82 -16.06
C GLY A 346 4.13 7.18 -15.47
N VAL A 347 3.58 7.44 -14.29
CA VAL A 347 3.82 8.60 -13.44
C VAL A 347 3.85 8.19 -11.97
N ILE A 348 4.80 8.69 -11.20
CA ILE A 348 4.91 8.46 -9.77
C ILE A 348 4.28 9.66 -9.05
N VAL A 349 3.39 9.39 -8.11
CA VAL A 349 2.86 10.39 -7.19
C VAL A 349 3.70 10.40 -5.92
N LEU A 350 4.23 11.55 -5.57
CA LEU A 350 5.18 11.74 -4.49
C LEU A 350 4.63 11.22 -3.14
N GLY A 351 5.32 10.23 -2.56
CA GLY A 351 4.95 9.64 -1.28
C GLY A 351 3.61 8.89 -1.26
N HIS A 352 3.06 8.55 -2.43
CA HIS A 352 1.77 7.89 -2.57
C HIS A 352 1.91 6.55 -3.31
N GLY A 353 2.08 6.59 -4.63
CA GLY A 353 2.09 5.41 -5.47
C GLY A 353 2.46 5.71 -6.91
N VAL A 354 2.14 4.78 -7.79
CA VAL A 354 2.45 4.84 -9.22
C VAL A 354 1.20 4.57 -10.04
N PHE A 355 0.95 5.41 -11.03
CA PHE A 355 -0.05 5.15 -12.08
C PHE A 355 0.67 4.76 -13.35
N THR A 356 0.23 3.68 -13.98
CA THR A 356 0.70 3.24 -15.29
C THR A 356 -0.49 3.05 -16.22
N ALA A 357 -0.24 3.21 -17.52
CA ALA A 357 -1.31 3.16 -18.50
C ALA A 357 -0.88 2.40 -19.75
N GLY A 358 -1.75 1.49 -20.19
CA GLY A 358 -1.64 0.78 -21.46
C GLY A 358 -2.62 1.32 -22.49
N ARG A 359 -2.25 1.23 -23.78
CA ARG A 359 -3.08 1.71 -24.88
C ARG A 359 -4.33 0.85 -25.03
N ASP A 360 -4.15 -0.45 -25.21
CA ASP A 360 -5.23 -1.37 -25.56
C ASP A 360 -5.53 -2.41 -24.46
N ASP A 361 -4.55 -2.72 -23.62
CA ASP A 361 -4.65 -3.72 -22.56
C ASP A 361 -3.71 -3.42 -21.37
N PHE A 362 -3.66 -4.35 -20.41
CA PHE A 362 -2.86 -4.18 -19.19
C PHE A 362 -1.41 -4.63 -19.31
N ASN A 363 -0.96 -5.21 -20.43
CA ASN A 363 0.42 -5.71 -20.57
C ASN A 363 1.44 -4.57 -20.45
N GLU A 364 1.24 -3.45 -21.16
CA GLU A 364 2.11 -2.27 -21.09
C GLU A 364 2.09 -1.65 -19.69
N ALA A 365 0.92 -1.52 -19.07
CA ALA A 365 0.77 -0.95 -17.74
C ALA A 365 1.50 -1.78 -16.69
N LEU A 366 1.31 -3.11 -16.67
CA LEU A 366 1.96 -4.02 -15.72
C LEU A 366 3.48 -4.04 -15.92
N ALA A 367 3.96 -4.11 -17.17
CA ALA A 367 5.39 -4.09 -17.48
C ALA A 367 6.05 -2.79 -17.00
N SER A 368 5.39 -1.66 -17.21
CA SER A 368 5.85 -0.34 -16.76
C SER A 368 5.90 -0.25 -15.23
N LEU A 369 4.88 -0.76 -14.53
CA LEU A 369 4.86 -0.77 -13.07
C LEU A 369 6.00 -1.62 -12.49
N CYS A 370 6.25 -2.80 -13.07
CA CYS A 370 7.40 -3.65 -12.71
C CYS A 370 8.73 -2.95 -12.96
N ALA A 371 8.89 -2.29 -14.11
CA ALA A 371 10.13 -1.62 -14.48
C ALA A 371 10.44 -0.45 -13.54
N ILE A 372 9.42 0.36 -13.20
CA ILE A 372 9.55 1.49 -12.26
C ILE A 372 10.00 0.99 -10.88
N GLU A 373 9.38 -0.06 -10.34
CA GLU A 373 9.76 -0.61 -9.03
C GLU A 373 11.16 -1.22 -9.04
N ARG A 374 11.55 -1.95 -10.09
CA ARG A 374 12.91 -2.47 -10.23
C ARG A 374 13.95 -1.36 -10.25
N GLN A 375 13.72 -0.31 -11.06
CA GLN A 375 14.60 0.84 -11.14
C GLN A 375 14.71 1.53 -9.77
N ALA A 376 13.59 1.80 -9.12
CA ALA A 376 13.55 2.42 -7.81
C ALA A 376 14.31 1.60 -6.77
N ARG A 377 14.13 0.27 -6.76
CA ARG A 377 14.84 -0.63 -5.87
C ARG A 377 16.35 -0.61 -6.11
N ALA A 378 16.77 -0.69 -7.38
CA ALA A 378 18.18 -0.65 -7.73
C ALA A 378 18.83 0.68 -7.31
N ASP A 379 18.18 1.80 -7.58
CA ASP A 379 18.67 3.14 -7.22
C ASP A 379 18.74 3.32 -5.70
N CYS A 380 17.72 2.85 -4.97
CA CYS A 380 17.69 2.90 -3.51
C CYS A 380 18.83 2.09 -2.90
N LEU A 381 19.02 0.83 -3.31
CA LEU A 381 20.07 -0.03 -2.77
C LEU A 381 21.47 0.49 -3.15
N SER A 382 21.64 1.00 -4.35
CA SER A 382 22.88 1.66 -4.77
C SER A 382 23.19 2.90 -3.92
N ALA A 383 22.20 3.76 -3.64
CA ALA A 383 22.37 4.95 -2.82
C ALA A 383 22.72 4.60 -1.36
N LEU A 384 22.26 3.44 -0.87
CA LEU A 384 22.57 2.93 0.47
C LEU A 384 23.92 2.19 0.54
N ALA A 385 24.58 1.95 -0.60
CA ALA A 385 25.83 1.19 -0.75
C ALA A 385 25.74 -0.24 -0.14
N VAL A 386 24.64 -0.94 -0.42
CA VAL A 386 24.35 -2.32 0.03
C VAL A 386 23.93 -3.21 -1.14
#